data_17e0cf8a614b4f19b97f12da6cf2ac7c
#
_entry.id   17e0cf8a614b4f19b97f12da6cf2ac7c
#
_cell.length_a   1.000
_cell.length_b   1.000
_cell.length_c   1.000
_cell.angle_alpha   90.00
_cell.angle_beta   90.00
_cell.angle_gamma   90.00
#
_symmetry.space_group_name_H-M   'P 1'
#
loop_
_entity.id
_entity.type
_entity.pdbx_description
1 polymer ?
#
loop_
_entity_poly.entity_id
_entity_poly.type
_entity_poly.pdbx_seq_one_letter_code
_entity_poly.pdbx_strand_id
1 'polypeptide(L)'
;MYKRQIRYGYDLDSEGFEYNSYISKSRTKFGPEVIRRIILGGFVPSAGHAGKYFLKALKVKSKLISEVNSAFEKYDFLISPTAPVQPFQFGEKIDDPVTLMLLDYNTVTANLTGKPAISVPYRVTDGLPIGMQIIGKSKSEKSLLQAAYALESKTELPEVPL
;
A
#
# COMPACT_ATOMS: atom_id res chain seq x y z
N MET A 1 -14.76 -1.45 8.82
CA MET A 1 -13.60 -0.80 9.43
C MET A 1 -13.25 -1.36 10.82
N TYR A 2 -14.24 -1.62 11.68
CA TYR A 2 -14.05 -2.16 13.04
C TYR A 2 -13.44 -3.57 13.11
N LYS A 3 -13.71 -4.43 12.13
CA LYS A 3 -13.24 -5.83 12.12
C LYS A 3 -11.72 -5.99 12.03
N ARG A 4 -11.01 -5.06 11.38
CA ARG A 4 -9.55 -5.15 11.25
C ARG A 4 -8.80 -4.73 12.51
N GLN A 5 -9.33 -3.80 13.26
CA GLN A 5 -8.70 -3.26 14.47
C GLN A 5 -8.86 -4.19 15.68
N ILE A 6 -9.90 -5.05 15.68
CA ILE A 6 -10.17 -6.00 16.77
C ILE A 6 -9.64 -7.38 16.45
N ARG A 7 -9.71 -7.83 15.17
CA ARG A 7 -9.32 -9.20 14.78
C ARG A 7 -7.88 -9.34 14.29
N TYR A 8 -7.25 -8.28 13.81
CA TYR A 8 -5.96 -8.33 13.10
C TYR A 8 -4.96 -7.30 13.61
N GLY A 9 -5.11 -6.81 14.80
CA GLY A 9 -4.20 -5.86 15.41
C GLY A 9 -3.83 -6.31 16.82
N TYR A 10 -3.30 -5.35 17.57
CA TYR A 10 -3.05 -5.54 19.00
C TYR A 10 -4.38 -5.82 19.71
N ASP A 11 -4.45 -6.98 20.33
CA ASP A 11 -5.58 -7.39 21.16
C ASP A 11 -5.21 -7.19 22.61
N LEU A 12 -6.00 -6.40 23.33
CA LEU A 12 -5.98 -6.36 24.78
C LEU A 12 -6.77 -7.56 25.26
N ASP A 13 -6.26 -8.26 26.26
CA ASP A 13 -7.03 -9.27 26.96
C ASP A 13 -8.38 -8.68 27.35
N SER A 14 -9.44 -9.18 26.67
CA SER A 14 -10.75 -8.49 26.62
C SER A 14 -11.64 -8.85 27.83
N GLU A 15 -11.16 -9.65 28.78
CA GLU A 15 -11.95 -10.04 29.95
C GLU A 15 -12.27 -8.82 30.81
N GLY A 16 -13.56 -8.52 30.90
CA GLY A 16 -14.11 -7.52 31.81
C GLY A 16 -14.21 -6.08 31.29
N PHE A 17 -13.93 -5.81 30.01
CA PHE A 17 -14.10 -4.47 29.44
C PHE A 17 -15.41 -4.30 28.67
N GLU A 18 -16.09 -3.19 28.94
CA GLU A 18 -17.14 -2.71 28.04
C GLU A 18 -16.52 -2.38 26.66
N TYR A 19 -17.25 -2.66 25.58
CA TYR A 19 -16.78 -2.54 24.19
C TYR A 19 -16.10 -1.20 23.85
N ASN A 20 -16.69 -0.08 24.28
CA ASN A 20 -16.12 1.27 24.01
C ASN A 20 -14.81 1.50 24.76
N SER A 21 -14.71 1.04 25.99
CA SER A 21 -13.49 1.09 26.81
C SER A 21 -12.39 0.24 26.20
N TYR A 22 -12.71 -0.97 25.73
CA TYR A 22 -11.79 -1.84 25.05
C TYR A 22 -11.21 -1.21 23.78
N ILE A 23 -12.08 -0.67 22.91
CA ILE A 23 -11.66 0.02 21.69
C ILE A 23 -10.77 1.24 22.00
N SER A 24 -11.15 2.02 22.99
CA SER A 24 -10.39 3.21 23.38
C SER A 24 -8.99 2.85 23.88
N LYS A 25 -8.88 1.85 24.74
CA LYS A 25 -7.58 1.35 25.26
C LYS A 25 -6.72 0.71 24.18
N SER A 26 -7.31 -0.08 23.27
CA SER A 26 -6.57 -0.67 22.14
C SER A 26 -5.97 0.39 21.23
N ARG A 27 -6.66 1.50 21.02
CA ARG A 27 -6.18 2.61 20.19
C ARG A 27 -5.00 3.37 20.80
N THR A 28 -4.81 3.36 22.11
CA THR A 28 -3.63 4.00 22.73
C THR A 28 -2.31 3.30 22.38
N LYS A 29 -2.37 2.06 21.88
CA LYS A 29 -1.20 1.28 21.47
C LYS A 29 -0.82 1.46 20.00
N PHE A 30 -1.56 2.26 19.25
CA PHE A 30 -1.23 2.54 17.86
C PHE A 30 -0.02 3.45 17.74
N GLY A 31 0.83 3.18 16.77
CA GLY A 31 1.95 4.06 16.44
C GLY A 31 1.45 5.43 15.90
N PRO A 32 2.30 6.47 15.98
CA PRO A 32 1.94 7.85 15.62
C PRO A 32 1.38 7.96 14.19
N GLU A 33 1.94 7.23 13.23
CA GLU A 33 1.49 7.27 11.83
C GLU A 33 0.08 6.68 11.66
N VAL A 34 -0.24 5.60 12.36
CA VAL A 34 -1.60 5.01 12.34
C VAL A 34 -2.60 5.99 12.92
N ILE A 35 -2.27 6.64 14.03
CA ILE A 35 -3.11 7.66 14.67
C ILE A 35 -3.33 8.83 13.71
N ARG A 36 -2.26 9.34 13.07
CA ARG A 36 -2.31 10.42 12.10
C ARG A 36 -3.27 10.09 10.95
N ARG A 37 -3.17 8.90 10.36
CA ARG A 37 -4.07 8.45 9.27
C ARG A 37 -5.53 8.33 9.71
N ILE A 38 -5.78 7.86 10.92
CA ILE A 38 -7.15 7.77 11.47
C ILE A 38 -7.75 9.17 11.63
N ILE A 39 -7.00 10.12 12.19
CA ILE A 39 -7.44 11.51 12.37
C ILE A 39 -7.74 12.16 11.02
N LEU A 40 -6.81 12.03 10.04
CA LEU A 40 -7.01 12.56 8.69
C LEU A 40 -8.23 11.94 8.01
N GLY A 41 -8.44 10.63 8.17
CA GLY A 41 -9.60 9.93 7.61
C GLY A 41 -10.94 10.41 8.18
N GLY A 42 -10.97 10.92 9.41
CA GLY A 42 -12.14 11.57 9.99
C GLY A 42 -12.28 13.05 9.59
N PHE A 43 -11.17 13.76 9.48
CA PHE A 43 -11.15 15.19 9.18
C PHE A 43 -11.52 15.51 7.72
N VAL A 44 -10.94 14.78 6.76
CA VAL A 44 -11.09 15.06 5.32
C VAL A 44 -12.56 15.00 4.85
N PRO A 45 -13.39 14.02 5.25
CA PRO A 45 -14.80 13.98 4.87
C PRO A 45 -15.72 14.79 5.77
N SER A 46 -15.21 15.45 6.81
CA SER A 46 -16.04 16.21 7.74
C SER A 46 -16.71 17.43 7.10
N ALA A 47 -17.80 17.90 7.70
CA ALA A 47 -18.52 19.08 7.25
C ALA A 47 -17.58 20.30 7.15
N GLY A 48 -17.66 21.03 6.06
CA GLY A 48 -16.79 22.17 5.74
C GLY A 48 -15.49 21.82 5.00
N HIS A 49 -15.01 20.58 5.06
CA HIS A 49 -13.77 20.15 4.39
C HIS A 49 -14.01 19.21 3.22
N ALA A 50 -15.15 18.53 3.19
CA ALA A 50 -15.49 17.53 2.18
C ALA A 50 -15.42 18.09 0.74
N GLY A 51 -15.90 19.28 0.50
CA GLY A 51 -15.84 19.92 -0.83
C GLY A 51 -14.43 20.23 -1.29
N LYS A 52 -13.57 20.66 -0.36
CA LYS A 52 -12.20 21.10 -0.67
C LYS A 52 -11.24 19.93 -0.89
N TYR A 53 -11.31 18.91 -0.05
CA TYR A 53 -10.34 17.81 -0.05
C TYR A 53 -10.93 16.52 -0.61
N PHE A 54 -12.03 16.04 -0.06
CA PHE A 54 -12.61 14.74 -0.40
C PHE A 54 -13.10 14.68 -1.86
N LEU A 55 -13.90 15.65 -2.29
CA LEU A 55 -14.39 15.67 -3.68
C LEU A 55 -13.27 15.89 -4.69
N LYS A 56 -12.25 16.69 -4.34
CA LYS A 56 -11.07 16.85 -5.20
C LYS A 56 -10.29 15.53 -5.33
N ALA A 57 -10.10 14.82 -4.24
CA ALA A 57 -9.45 13.50 -4.24
C ALA A 57 -10.22 12.48 -5.08
N LEU A 58 -11.57 12.46 -4.99
CA LEU A 58 -12.40 11.59 -5.83
C LEU A 58 -12.26 11.90 -7.33
N LYS A 59 -12.19 13.18 -7.72
CA LYS A 59 -11.97 13.58 -9.12
C LYS A 59 -10.60 13.11 -9.62
N VAL A 60 -9.53 13.28 -8.82
CA VAL A 60 -8.19 12.80 -9.16
C VAL A 60 -8.18 11.28 -9.27
N LYS A 61 -8.80 10.57 -8.33
CA LYS A 61 -8.94 9.10 -8.38
C LYS A 61 -9.66 8.65 -9.66
N SER A 62 -10.77 9.30 -10.04
CA SER A 62 -11.51 8.96 -11.26
C SER A 62 -10.66 9.17 -12.51
N LYS A 63 -9.87 10.25 -12.56
CA LYS A 63 -8.94 10.51 -13.65
C LYS A 63 -7.85 9.44 -13.73
N LEU A 64 -7.24 9.08 -12.62
CA LEU A 64 -6.24 8.01 -12.55
C LEU A 64 -6.80 6.67 -13.06
N ILE A 65 -8.02 6.30 -12.62
CA ILE A 65 -8.70 5.09 -13.09
C ILE A 65 -8.87 5.11 -14.61
N SER A 66 -9.31 6.24 -15.18
CA SER A 66 -9.47 6.40 -16.62
C SER A 66 -8.15 6.24 -17.37
N GLU A 67 -7.09 6.90 -16.92
CA GLU A 67 -5.76 6.82 -17.54
C GLU A 67 -5.18 5.41 -17.50
N VAL A 68 -5.29 4.72 -16.35
CA VAL A 68 -4.83 3.34 -16.21
C VAL A 68 -5.66 2.39 -17.07
N ASN A 69 -6.97 2.57 -17.15
CA ASN A 69 -7.80 1.75 -18.04
C ASN A 69 -7.43 1.96 -19.53
N SER A 70 -7.17 3.19 -19.96
CA SER A 70 -6.71 3.47 -21.33
C SER A 70 -5.34 2.84 -21.64
N ALA A 71 -4.44 2.79 -20.66
CA ALA A 71 -3.19 2.05 -20.82
C ALA A 71 -3.42 0.55 -21.02
N PHE A 72 -4.38 -0.03 -20.30
CA PHE A 72 -4.75 -1.45 -20.43
C PHE A 72 -5.52 -1.80 -21.72
N GLU A 73 -5.94 -0.84 -22.50
CA GLU A 73 -6.43 -1.09 -23.87
C GLU A 73 -5.28 -1.48 -24.80
N LYS A 74 -4.06 -1.01 -24.51
CA LYS A 74 -2.87 -1.22 -25.36
C LYS A 74 -1.91 -2.26 -24.79
N TYR A 75 -1.87 -2.44 -23.47
CA TYR A 75 -0.90 -3.29 -22.77
C TYR A 75 -1.63 -4.31 -21.89
N ASP A 76 -1.02 -5.46 -21.69
CA ASP A 76 -1.54 -6.51 -20.81
C ASP A 76 -1.10 -6.33 -19.37
N PHE A 77 0.08 -5.75 -19.17
CA PHE A 77 0.65 -5.46 -17.85
C PHE A 77 1.30 -4.08 -17.85
N LEU A 78 1.29 -3.44 -16.68
CA LEU A 78 2.08 -2.25 -16.40
C LEU A 78 3.17 -2.63 -15.38
N ILE A 79 4.39 -2.19 -15.62
CA ILE A 79 5.55 -2.55 -14.81
C ILE A 79 6.19 -1.29 -14.26
N SER A 80 6.59 -1.34 -12.98
CA SER A 80 7.33 -0.27 -12.31
C SER A 80 8.22 -0.86 -11.21
N PRO A 81 9.22 -0.14 -10.70
CA PRO A 81 9.79 -0.48 -9.41
C PRO A 81 8.71 -0.55 -8.33
N THR A 82 8.80 -1.47 -7.38
CA THR A 82 7.82 -1.56 -6.29
C THR A 82 7.91 -0.34 -5.39
N ALA A 83 9.13 0.04 -4.99
CA ALA A 83 9.41 1.26 -4.26
C ALA A 83 10.32 2.17 -5.10
N PRO A 84 10.15 3.51 -5.02
CA PRO A 84 10.97 4.46 -5.76
C PRO A 84 12.37 4.66 -5.18
N VAL A 85 12.63 4.10 -4.01
CA VAL A 85 13.90 4.20 -3.28
C VAL A 85 14.37 2.81 -2.85
N GLN A 86 15.66 2.67 -2.59
CA GLN A 86 16.23 1.46 -2.01
C GLN A 86 15.79 1.29 -0.54
N PRO A 87 15.84 0.08 0.01
CA PRO A 87 15.63 -0.14 1.44
C PRO A 87 16.60 0.71 2.26
N PHE A 88 16.11 1.30 3.34
CA PHE A 88 16.88 2.10 4.29
C PHE A 88 17.37 1.24 5.47
N GLN A 89 18.37 1.74 6.20
CA GLN A 89 18.95 1.01 7.32
C GLN A 89 18.03 0.98 8.54
N PHE A 90 18.15 -0.06 9.37
CA PHE A 90 17.44 -0.11 10.65
C PHE A 90 17.85 1.09 11.52
N GLY A 91 16.86 1.80 12.05
CA GLY A 91 17.07 2.99 12.87
C GLY A 91 17.31 4.28 12.09
N GLU A 92 17.39 4.23 10.77
CA GLU A 92 17.36 5.42 9.93
C GLU A 92 15.99 6.08 10.06
N LYS A 93 15.99 7.29 10.63
CA LYS A 93 14.77 8.05 10.83
C LYS A 93 14.40 8.77 9.54
N ILE A 94 13.30 8.37 8.95
CA ILE A 94 12.65 9.15 7.91
C ILE A 94 11.67 10.08 8.63
N ASP A 95 12.17 11.21 9.09
CA ASP A 95 11.36 12.19 9.85
C ASP A 95 10.50 13.07 8.92
N ASP A 96 10.79 13.08 7.62
CA ASP A 96 10.01 13.83 6.64
C ASP A 96 8.77 13.04 6.18
N PRO A 97 7.55 13.54 6.49
CA PRO A 97 6.30 12.90 6.06
C PRO A 97 6.16 12.76 4.54
N VAL A 98 6.78 13.65 3.76
CA VAL A 98 6.73 13.61 2.29
C VAL A 98 7.56 12.43 1.78
N THR A 99 8.75 12.23 2.33
CA THR A 99 9.60 11.07 2.01
C THR A 99 8.90 9.76 2.35
N LEU A 100 8.24 9.66 3.51
CA LEU A 100 7.44 8.49 3.87
C LEU A 100 6.29 8.23 2.89
N MET A 101 5.62 9.28 2.39
CA MET A 101 4.57 9.13 1.38
C MET A 101 5.13 8.67 0.03
N LEU A 102 6.34 9.08 -0.32
CA LEU A 102 6.98 8.68 -1.57
C LEU A 102 7.33 7.18 -1.58
N LEU A 103 7.55 6.55 -0.44
CA LEU A 103 7.79 5.09 -0.37
C LEU A 103 6.64 4.29 -0.97
N ASP A 104 5.41 4.73 -0.78
CA ASP A 104 4.19 4.07 -1.26
C ASP A 104 3.76 4.54 -2.66
N TYR A 105 4.49 5.47 -3.28
CA TYR A 105 4.04 6.16 -4.50
C TYR A 105 3.63 5.21 -5.63
N ASN A 106 4.43 4.19 -5.89
CA ASN A 106 4.14 3.23 -6.97
C ASN A 106 3.03 2.24 -6.59
N THR A 107 2.94 1.83 -5.32
CA THR A 107 1.97 0.83 -4.87
C THR A 107 0.56 1.39 -4.70
N VAL A 108 0.43 2.69 -4.45
CA VAL A 108 -0.86 3.38 -4.32
C VAL A 108 -1.70 3.29 -5.59
N THR A 109 -1.08 3.26 -6.77
CA THR A 109 -1.79 3.15 -8.05
C THR A 109 -2.68 1.91 -8.11
N ALA A 110 -2.19 0.74 -7.74
CA ALA A 110 -2.96 -0.49 -7.70
C ALA A 110 -4.14 -0.38 -6.73
N ASN A 111 -3.91 0.19 -5.54
CA ASN A 111 -4.95 0.38 -4.51
C ASN A 111 -6.06 1.33 -4.97
N LEU A 112 -5.70 2.47 -5.58
CA LEU A 112 -6.68 3.47 -6.03
C LEU A 112 -7.49 3.00 -7.24
N THR A 113 -6.90 2.21 -8.14
CA THR A 113 -7.55 1.73 -9.36
C THR A 113 -8.26 0.39 -9.18
N GLY A 114 -8.03 -0.32 -8.07
CA GLY A 114 -8.60 -1.64 -7.80
C GLY A 114 -8.08 -2.71 -8.74
N LYS A 115 -6.85 -2.57 -9.23
CA LYS A 115 -6.20 -3.55 -10.10
C LYS A 115 -5.39 -4.55 -9.29
N PRO A 116 -5.31 -5.82 -9.71
CA PRO A 116 -4.40 -6.78 -9.10
C PRO A 116 -2.95 -6.39 -9.39
N ALA A 117 -2.10 -6.51 -8.40
CA ALA A 117 -0.67 -6.25 -8.53
C ALA A 117 0.14 -7.22 -7.70
N ILE A 118 1.35 -7.49 -8.15
CA ILE A 118 2.33 -8.33 -7.47
C ILE A 118 3.70 -7.66 -7.51
N SER A 119 4.46 -7.80 -6.44
CA SER A 119 5.88 -7.44 -6.41
C SER A 119 6.71 -8.71 -6.49
N VAL A 120 7.66 -8.73 -7.41
CA VAL A 120 8.60 -9.84 -7.62
C VAL A 120 10.00 -9.32 -7.36
N PRO A 121 10.87 -10.06 -6.66
CA PRO A 121 12.27 -9.69 -6.58
C PRO A 121 12.88 -9.69 -7.97
N TYR A 122 13.60 -8.62 -8.32
CA TYR A 122 14.14 -8.44 -9.66
C TYR A 122 15.65 -8.45 -9.66
N ARG A 123 16.27 -7.84 -8.67
CA ARG A 123 17.70 -7.61 -8.66
C ARG A 123 18.18 -7.35 -7.24
N VAL A 124 19.45 -7.65 -6.98
CA VAL A 124 20.15 -7.18 -5.77
C VAL A 124 21.09 -6.05 -6.16
N THR A 125 21.06 -4.94 -5.43
CA THR A 125 21.95 -3.79 -5.59
C THR A 125 22.50 -3.43 -4.22
N ASP A 126 23.83 -3.35 -4.11
CA ASP A 126 24.51 -3.08 -2.84
C ASP A 126 24.12 -4.04 -1.70
N GLY A 127 23.87 -5.31 -2.04
CA GLY A 127 23.44 -6.33 -1.09
C GLY A 127 21.95 -6.28 -0.69
N LEU A 128 21.18 -5.33 -1.23
CA LEU A 128 19.77 -5.15 -0.92
C LEU A 128 18.86 -5.53 -2.09
N PRO A 129 17.74 -6.23 -1.84
CA PRO A 129 16.85 -6.65 -2.92
C PRO A 129 16.01 -5.47 -3.43
N ILE A 130 15.83 -5.43 -4.74
CA ILE A 130 14.93 -4.49 -5.43
C ILE A 130 13.76 -5.27 -6.00
N GLY A 131 12.54 -4.85 -5.68
CA GLY A 131 11.31 -5.42 -6.19
C GLY A 131 10.83 -4.72 -7.47
N MET A 132 10.29 -5.50 -8.39
CA MET A 132 9.55 -5.04 -9.56
C MET A 132 8.07 -5.30 -9.36
N GLN A 133 7.25 -4.27 -9.47
CA GLN A 133 5.80 -4.38 -9.41
C GLN A 133 5.24 -4.62 -10.82
N ILE A 134 4.35 -5.59 -10.92
CA ILE A 134 3.55 -5.86 -12.11
C ILE A 134 2.10 -5.63 -11.75
N ILE A 135 1.39 -4.79 -12.52
CA ILE A 135 -0.04 -4.51 -12.36
C ILE A 135 -0.76 -5.14 -13.54
N GLY A 136 -1.82 -5.89 -13.28
CA GLY A 136 -2.64 -6.56 -14.28
C GLY A 136 -4.00 -5.90 -14.51
N LYS A 137 -4.71 -6.34 -15.54
CA LYS A 137 -6.11 -5.96 -15.80
C LYS A 137 -7.00 -6.44 -14.64
N SER A 138 -8.18 -5.86 -14.49
CA SER A 138 -9.14 -6.34 -13.46
C SER A 138 -9.45 -7.81 -13.65
N LYS A 139 -9.42 -8.60 -12.57
CA LYS A 139 -9.69 -10.05 -12.56
C LYS A 139 -8.71 -10.88 -13.41
N SER A 140 -7.47 -10.40 -13.57
CA SER A 140 -6.41 -11.10 -14.31
C SER A 140 -5.35 -11.76 -13.41
N GLU A 141 -5.69 -12.13 -12.19
CA GLU A 141 -4.76 -12.66 -11.19
C GLU A 141 -3.98 -13.86 -11.71
N LYS A 142 -4.63 -14.75 -12.47
CA LYS A 142 -3.97 -15.92 -13.07
C LYS A 142 -2.85 -15.51 -14.05
N SER A 143 -3.14 -14.60 -14.98
CA SER A 143 -2.15 -14.11 -15.96
C SER A 143 -1.06 -13.32 -15.28
N LEU A 144 -1.40 -12.56 -14.21
CA LEU A 144 -0.46 -11.81 -13.40
C LEU A 144 0.55 -12.75 -12.71
N LEU A 145 0.08 -13.84 -12.11
CA LEU A 145 0.94 -14.84 -11.48
C LEU A 145 1.83 -15.54 -12.50
N GLN A 146 1.32 -15.83 -13.71
CA GLN A 146 2.12 -16.40 -14.79
C GLN A 146 3.23 -15.46 -15.25
N ALA A 147 2.92 -14.16 -15.40
CA ALA A 147 3.91 -13.14 -15.75
C ALA A 147 4.97 -12.98 -14.65
N ALA A 148 4.56 -12.98 -13.38
CA ALA A 148 5.44 -12.92 -12.23
C ALA A 148 6.39 -14.11 -12.19
N TYR A 149 5.89 -15.33 -12.36
CA TYR A 149 6.69 -16.55 -12.41
C TYR A 149 7.68 -16.53 -13.57
N ALA A 150 7.25 -16.08 -14.76
CA ALA A 150 8.12 -15.97 -15.93
C ALA A 150 9.25 -14.94 -15.72
N LEU A 151 9.01 -13.88 -14.98
CA LEU A 151 10.02 -12.89 -14.60
C LEU A 151 10.99 -13.49 -13.58
N GLU A 152 10.46 -14.04 -12.49
CA GLU A 152 11.24 -14.61 -11.40
C GLU A 152 12.17 -15.72 -11.87
N SER A 153 11.67 -16.61 -12.76
CA SER A 153 12.48 -17.71 -13.33
C SER A 153 13.65 -17.27 -14.21
N LYS A 154 13.68 -16.01 -14.62
CA LYS A 154 14.77 -15.42 -15.43
C LYS A 154 15.69 -14.51 -14.62
N THR A 155 15.36 -14.25 -13.36
CA THR A 155 16.16 -13.41 -12.47
C THR A 155 17.13 -14.31 -11.70
N GLU A 156 18.42 -14.06 -11.87
CA GLU A 156 19.45 -14.67 -11.03
C GLU A 156 19.48 -13.93 -9.68
N LEU A 157 18.74 -14.44 -8.72
CA LEU A 157 18.77 -13.93 -7.36
C LEU A 157 19.69 -14.80 -6.51
N PRO A 158 20.50 -14.21 -5.62
CA PRO A 158 21.25 -15.01 -4.66
C PRO A 158 20.27 -15.76 -3.77
N GLU A 159 20.63 -17.01 -3.42
CA GLU A 159 19.88 -17.77 -2.43
C GLU A 159 19.83 -16.98 -1.11
N VAL A 160 18.64 -16.74 -0.61
CA VAL A 160 18.47 -16.16 0.72
C VAL A 160 18.71 -17.27 1.73
N PRO A 161 19.73 -17.17 2.58
CA PRO A 161 19.91 -18.16 3.63
C PRO A 161 18.67 -18.13 4.56
N LEU A 162 18.02 -19.28 4.67
CA LEU A 162 16.88 -19.51 5.56
C LEU A 162 17.34 -19.55 7.02
#